data_3e47a7803448758e185e05005829ba61
#
_entry.id   3e47a7803448758e185e05005829ba61
#
_cell.length_a   1.000
_cell.length_b   1.000
_cell.length_c   1.000
_cell.angle_alpha   90.00
_cell.angle_beta   90.00
_cell.angle_gamma   90.00
#
_symmetry.space_group_name_H-M   'P 1'
#
loop_
_entity.id
_entity.type
_entity.pdbx_description
1 polymer ?
#
loop_
_entity_poly.entity_id
_entity_poly.type
_entity_poly.pdbx_seq_one_letter_code
_entity_poly.pdbx_strand_id
1 'polypeptide(L)'
;MTALPHWDLARWLVEIAGWGGAILILLAYLLLSAGRLTGQSLAYQAMNVVGAAGFVANGWWHRALPSATLNILWLMIGLFASIQIVKRRRAR
;
A
#
# COMPACT_ATOMS: atom_id res chain seq x y z
N MET A 1 26.59 18.53 -14.65
CA MET A 1 25.35 18.15 -14.18
C MET A 1 24.69 17.21 -15.13
N THR A 2 23.94 16.46 -14.71
CA THR A 2 23.36 15.45 -15.53
C THR A 2 21.87 15.58 -15.54
N ALA A 3 21.20 14.89 -16.44
CA ALA A 3 19.78 14.93 -16.54
C ALA A 3 19.10 14.46 -15.27
N LEU A 4 19.73 13.55 -14.53
CA LEU A 4 19.18 12.99 -13.32
C LEU A 4 20.15 13.13 -12.13
N PRO A 5 20.72 14.33 -11.95
CA PRO A 5 21.76 14.47 -10.95
C PRO A 5 21.26 14.36 -9.52
N HIS A 6 19.98 14.60 -9.30
CA HIS A 6 19.41 14.62 -7.96
C HIS A 6 18.71 13.32 -7.60
N TRP A 7 18.75 12.36 -8.50
CA TRP A 7 18.03 11.11 -8.31
C TRP A 7 18.99 10.04 -7.82
N ASP A 8 19.23 10.02 -6.53
CA ASP A 8 20.01 8.98 -5.91
C ASP A 8 19.12 7.75 -5.67
N LEU A 9 19.70 6.70 -5.13
CA LEU A 9 19.00 5.45 -4.89
C LEU A 9 17.78 5.63 -4.00
N ALA A 10 17.90 6.44 -2.94
CA ALA A 10 16.80 6.65 -2.00
C ALA A 10 15.61 7.26 -2.71
N ARG A 11 15.83 8.25 -3.56
CA ARG A 11 14.75 8.90 -4.29
C ARG A 11 14.08 7.95 -5.27
N TRP A 12 14.88 7.14 -5.99
CA TRP A 12 14.31 6.14 -6.88
C TRP A 12 13.45 5.13 -6.13
N LEU A 13 13.92 4.66 -4.97
CA LEU A 13 13.16 3.72 -4.16
C LEU A 13 11.83 4.31 -3.70
N VAL A 14 11.85 5.59 -3.31
CA VAL A 14 10.63 6.29 -2.87
C VAL A 14 9.63 6.39 -4.02
N GLU A 15 10.09 6.72 -5.22
CA GLU A 15 9.21 6.84 -6.36
C GLU A 15 8.64 5.48 -6.77
N ILE A 16 9.48 4.46 -6.77
CA ILE A 16 9.02 3.10 -7.06
C ILE A 16 7.98 2.65 -6.03
N ALA A 17 8.22 2.95 -4.76
CA ALA A 17 7.28 2.60 -3.70
C ALA A 17 5.92 3.28 -3.90
N GLY A 18 5.94 4.57 -4.25
CA GLY A 18 4.70 5.30 -4.48
C GLY A 18 3.94 4.80 -5.69
N TRP A 19 4.60 4.68 -6.83
CA TRP A 19 3.94 4.22 -8.05
C TRP A 19 3.53 2.75 -7.96
N GLY A 20 4.42 1.92 -7.39
CA GLY A 20 4.09 0.51 -7.16
C GLY A 20 2.92 0.35 -6.21
N GLY A 21 2.88 1.18 -5.16
CA GLY A 21 1.75 1.19 -4.23
C GLY A 21 0.45 1.58 -4.93
N ALA A 22 0.51 2.59 -5.81
CA ALA A 22 -0.66 3.02 -6.57
C ALA A 22 -1.19 1.89 -7.45
N ILE A 23 -0.29 1.20 -8.14
CA ILE A 23 -0.67 0.08 -9.00
C ILE A 23 -1.30 -1.04 -8.19
N LEU A 24 -0.70 -1.39 -7.03
CA LEU A 24 -1.24 -2.43 -6.18
C LEU A 24 -2.64 -2.11 -5.66
N ILE A 25 -2.84 -0.89 -5.18
CA ILE A 25 -4.14 -0.50 -4.64
C ILE A 25 -5.18 -0.45 -5.74
N LEU A 26 -4.82 0.08 -6.91
CA LEU A 26 -5.75 0.11 -8.03
C LEU A 26 -6.12 -1.31 -8.47
N LEU A 27 -5.12 -2.19 -8.58
CA LEU A 27 -5.36 -3.58 -8.96
C LEU A 27 -6.23 -4.28 -7.93
N ALA A 28 -5.97 -4.07 -6.64
CA ALA A 28 -6.77 -4.65 -5.57
C ALA A 28 -8.23 -4.21 -5.69
N TYR A 29 -8.45 -2.92 -5.94
CA TYR A 29 -9.79 -2.39 -6.08
C TYR A 29 -10.50 -2.94 -7.32
N LEU A 30 -9.78 -3.06 -8.43
CA LEU A 30 -10.34 -3.65 -9.65
C LEU A 30 -10.77 -5.09 -9.41
N LEU A 31 -9.93 -5.88 -8.76
CA LEU A 31 -10.24 -7.29 -8.48
C LEU A 31 -11.41 -7.40 -7.49
N LEU A 32 -11.47 -6.52 -6.51
CA LEU A 32 -12.59 -6.47 -5.58
C LEU A 32 -13.88 -6.15 -6.34
N SER A 33 -13.84 -5.12 -7.18
CA SER A 33 -15.00 -4.67 -7.94
C SER A 33 -15.46 -5.71 -8.95
N ALA A 34 -14.54 -6.49 -9.49
CA ALA A 34 -14.86 -7.57 -10.42
C ALA A 34 -15.34 -8.85 -9.72
N GLY A 35 -15.40 -8.85 -8.41
CA GLY A 35 -15.84 -10.01 -7.65
C GLY A 35 -14.80 -11.11 -7.53
N ARG A 36 -13.54 -10.82 -7.92
CA ARG A 36 -12.47 -11.81 -7.84
C ARG A 36 -11.84 -11.89 -6.46
N LEU A 37 -11.91 -10.80 -5.71
CA LEU A 37 -11.42 -10.72 -4.33
C LEU A 37 -12.49 -10.10 -3.47
N THR A 38 -12.40 -10.34 -2.16
CA THR A 38 -13.31 -9.74 -1.19
C THR A 38 -12.48 -9.13 -0.06
N GLY A 39 -13.12 -8.34 0.80
CA GLY A 39 -12.46 -7.80 1.98
C GLY A 39 -11.95 -8.86 2.92
N GLN A 40 -12.46 -10.09 2.79
CA GLN A 40 -12.01 -11.24 3.59
C GLN A 40 -10.86 -11.99 2.94
N SER A 41 -10.45 -11.59 1.74
CA SER A 41 -9.30 -12.20 1.05
C SER A 41 -8.01 -11.69 1.65
N LEU A 42 -7.15 -12.60 2.07
CA LEU A 42 -5.84 -12.20 2.58
C LEU A 42 -5.02 -11.54 1.46
N ALA A 43 -5.16 -12.02 0.22
CA ALA A 43 -4.51 -11.41 -0.93
C ALA A 43 -4.91 -9.93 -1.10
N TYR A 44 -6.21 -9.64 -0.97
CA TYR A 44 -6.70 -8.28 -1.06
C TYR A 44 -6.08 -7.39 0.02
N GLN A 45 -6.09 -7.87 1.26
CA GLN A 45 -5.52 -7.11 2.36
C GLN A 45 -4.01 -6.93 2.23
N ALA A 46 -3.31 -7.97 1.75
CA ALA A 46 -1.87 -7.86 1.54
C ALA A 46 -1.54 -6.78 0.49
N MET A 47 -2.29 -6.73 -0.59
CA MET A 47 -2.10 -5.71 -1.62
C MET A 47 -2.33 -4.32 -1.07
N ASN A 48 -3.37 -4.16 -0.24
CA ASN A 48 -3.66 -2.87 0.39
C ASN A 48 -2.58 -2.46 1.40
N VAL A 49 -2.14 -3.39 2.22
CA VAL A 49 -1.11 -3.12 3.23
C VAL A 49 0.19 -2.70 2.55
N VAL A 50 0.65 -3.47 1.57
CA VAL A 50 1.89 -3.17 0.87
C VAL A 50 1.76 -1.86 0.10
N GLY A 51 0.63 -1.66 -0.58
CA GLY A 51 0.39 -0.42 -1.32
C GLY A 51 0.36 0.80 -0.41
N ALA A 52 -0.34 0.69 0.72
CA ALA A 52 -0.41 1.80 1.67
C ALA A 52 0.96 2.10 2.27
N ALA A 53 1.77 1.08 2.56
CA ALA A 53 3.12 1.30 3.05
C ALA A 53 3.96 2.07 2.02
N GLY A 54 3.81 1.74 0.74
CA GLY A 54 4.48 2.48 -0.32
C GLY A 54 4.06 3.94 -0.37
N PHE A 55 2.77 4.22 -0.20
CA PHE A 55 2.27 5.59 -0.14
C PHE A 55 2.75 6.33 1.10
N VAL A 56 2.86 5.66 2.24
CA VAL A 56 3.40 6.30 3.45
C VAL A 56 4.83 6.75 3.20
N ALA A 57 5.66 5.87 2.65
CA ALA A 57 7.05 6.20 2.37
C ALA A 57 7.14 7.37 1.39
N ASN A 58 6.38 7.30 0.29
CA ASN A 58 6.39 8.33 -0.73
C ASN A 58 5.87 9.66 -0.19
N GLY A 59 4.75 9.61 0.53
CA GLY A 59 4.14 10.82 1.10
C GLY A 59 5.02 11.47 2.14
N TRP A 60 5.67 10.68 2.98
CA TRP A 60 6.57 11.21 3.97
C TRP A 60 7.77 11.92 3.33
N TRP A 61 8.36 11.27 2.32
CA TRP A 61 9.50 11.83 1.60
C TRP A 61 9.14 13.18 0.97
N HIS A 62 7.97 13.27 0.37
CA HIS A 62 7.52 14.48 -0.33
C HIS A 62 6.82 15.47 0.58
N ARG A 63 6.77 15.22 1.88
CA ARG A 63 6.09 16.08 2.84
C ARG A 63 4.59 16.23 2.54
N ALA A 64 4.01 15.26 1.89
CA ALA A 64 2.57 15.23 1.65
C ALA A 64 1.88 14.64 2.89
N LEU A 65 1.85 15.44 3.95
CA LEU A 65 1.44 14.94 5.26
C LEU A 65 -0.01 14.48 5.34
N PRO A 66 -0.98 15.16 4.72
CA PRO A 66 -2.35 14.62 4.72
C PRO A 66 -2.44 13.24 4.07
N SER A 67 -1.76 13.06 2.94
CA SER A 67 -1.73 11.78 2.25
C SER A 67 -1.02 10.71 3.09
N ALA A 68 0.13 11.04 3.66
CA ALA A 68 0.86 10.11 4.50
C ALA A 68 0.03 9.67 5.71
N THR A 69 -0.65 10.62 6.35
CA THR A 69 -1.51 10.33 7.51
C THR A 69 -2.65 9.40 7.13
N LEU A 70 -3.34 9.71 6.03
CA LEU A 70 -4.44 8.87 5.57
C LEU A 70 -3.96 7.45 5.29
N ASN A 71 -2.81 7.32 4.66
CA ASN A 71 -2.29 6.00 4.33
C ASN A 71 -1.79 5.24 5.56
N ILE A 72 -1.30 5.94 6.59
CA ILE A 72 -0.98 5.28 7.86
C ILE A 72 -2.24 4.67 8.48
N LEU A 73 -3.34 5.42 8.49
CA LEU A 73 -4.61 4.91 9.01
C LEU A 73 -5.11 3.74 8.16
N TRP A 74 -4.99 3.86 6.85
CA TRP A 74 -5.38 2.80 5.93
C TRP A 74 -4.57 1.53 6.17
N LEU A 75 -3.26 1.70 6.37
CA LEU A 75 -2.35 0.60 6.68
C LEU A 75 -2.77 -0.11 7.97
N MET A 76 -3.09 0.65 9.00
CA MET A 76 -3.53 0.09 10.28
C MET A 76 -4.80 -0.73 10.13
N ILE A 77 -5.76 -0.22 9.37
CA ILE A 77 -7.01 -0.93 9.10
C ILE A 77 -6.73 -2.24 8.37
N GLY A 78 -5.86 -2.19 7.35
CA GLY A 78 -5.51 -3.39 6.59
C GLY A 78 -4.80 -4.43 7.43
N LEU A 79 -3.90 -4.00 8.31
CA LEU A 79 -3.22 -4.90 9.23
C LEU A 79 -4.20 -5.54 10.19
N PHE A 80 -5.12 -4.75 10.75
CA PHE A 80 -6.15 -5.28 11.63
C PHE A 80 -7.01 -6.32 10.92
N ALA A 81 -7.47 -6.00 9.71
CA ALA A 81 -8.26 -6.94 8.92
C ALA A 81 -7.50 -8.21 8.62
N SER A 82 -6.21 -8.10 8.29
CA SER A 82 -5.37 -9.26 8.03
C SER A 82 -5.24 -10.17 9.24
N ILE A 83 -5.05 -9.56 10.41
CA ILE A 83 -4.96 -10.32 11.67
C ILE A 83 -6.28 -11.06 11.93
N GLN A 84 -7.42 -10.41 11.72
CA GLN A 84 -8.71 -11.04 11.92
C GLN A 84 -8.91 -12.23 10.97
N ILE A 85 -8.49 -12.08 9.72
CA ILE A 85 -8.59 -13.17 8.74
C ILE A 85 -7.75 -14.37 9.19
N VAL A 86 -6.53 -14.13 9.61
CA VAL A 86 -5.64 -15.21 10.06
C VAL A 86 -6.21 -15.89 11.30
N LYS A 87 -6.73 -15.12 12.26
CA LYS A 87 -7.34 -15.68 13.45
C LYS A 87 -8.53 -16.57 13.13
N ARG A 88 -9.38 -16.14 12.20
CA ARG A 88 -10.54 -16.94 11.79
C ARG A 88 -10.10 -18.24 11.13
N ARG A 89 -9.07 -18.19 10.32
CA ARG A 89 -8.54 -19.41 9.68
C ARG A 89 -7.99 -20.39 10.72
N ARG A 90 -7.33 -19.88 11.75
CA ARG A 90 -6.77 -20.74 12.80
C ARG A 90 -7.85 -21.33 13.69
N ALA A 91 -8.99 -20.67 13.81
CA ALA A 91 -10.09 -21.15 14.64
C ALA A 91 -10.91 -22.26 14.00
N ARG A 92 -10.70 -22.52 12.70
CA ARG A 92 -11.41 -23.57 11.97
C ARG A 92 -10.87 -24.96 12.24
#